data_8e272b8012f1d4f1ae3d9ad55c37fc61
#
_entry.id   8e272b8012f1d4f1ae3d9ad55c37fc61
#
_cell.length_a   1.000
_cell.length_b   1.000
_cell.length_c   1.000
_cell.angle_alpha   90.00
_cell.angle_beta   90.00
_cell.angle_gamma   90.00
#
_symmetry.space_group_name_H-M   'P 1'
#
loop_
_entity.id
_entity.type
_entity.pdbx_description
1 polymer ?
#
loop_
_entity_poly.entity_id
_entity_poly.type
_entity_poly.pdbx_seq_one_letter_code
_entity_poly.pdbx_strand_id
1 'polypeptide(L)'
;MTHTGLATYRLVREGYLTAEIVHTLVQQYYQNYHCYLPLVPRSYFGKDALDQFAISDKHLLTAVLTIASNDLVDQPHIHQSISRYMHDLVSGVAAGHDCDVEAVEALLLLAEWEPPGLRNNIEVVGRGEEDRSAWMHVGMALRTGYFLSLDRTAFRQESDEEAKIDARKRFAWANCYVSDRLISVRIGRAFWSRGPGPMTGLSTRDFPTLQPQFDGDEDYAKVFQAQLDLTQLFSNVHDVLYSGMRSSNQMMLLGDYVKYVDDFRTAIDRWQMTWGNIQCSQHIKITLDMSYQYLRLYTNAFVFQAQISQAISKKKKDKPLREHLRQVFSNVGAMPDARFIWGSVAAAKQFLNMLATQVDPTRHLRYMPLRFYLYTIYSAVFLYKARSFGVLSDQEQRAVCTLIYSCIDVLRQASLSPHHAGSRYARLLELLWMRPLKLGQPYHPMQSPAARSDSQLSSTGSIRMDAGGYMQYSPADFSWLDLEAVGDFVSGDPMPNQVAFMGMNSYQNPAHFMPSPDTMNWQAQKSVAHFQLDLNGNLLF
;
A
#
# COMPACT_ATOMS: atom_id res chain seq x y z
N MET A 1 33.83 7.50 -29.09
CA MET A 1 32.61 6.75 -29.57
C MET A 1 31.45 7.70 -29.46
N THR A 2 30.78 8.00 -30.55
CA THR A 2 29.62 8.92 -30.57
C THR A 2 28.46 8.22 -29.91
N HIS A 3 27.95 8.76 -28.79
CA HIS A 3 26.75 8.26 -28.08
C HIS A 3 25.50 8.43 -28.94
N THR A 4 25.37 7.60 -29.97
CA THR A 4 24.28 7.72 -30.96
C THR A 4 22.92 7.33 -30.39
N GLY A 5 22.86 6.37 -29.47
CA GLY A 5 21.62 5.88 -28.90
C GLY A 5 20.97 6.87 -27.94
N LEU A 6 21.75 7.41 -27.00
CA LEU A 6 21.27 8.42 -26.05
C LEU A 6 20.89 9.74 -26.74
N ALA A 7 21.56 10.10 -27.84
CA ALA A 7 21.22 11.28 -28.62
C ALA A 7 19.84 11.20 -29.28
N THR A 8 19.31 9.99 -29.51
CA THR A 8 17.96 9.79 -30.05
C THR A 8 16.87 9.83 -28.97
N TYR A 9 17.25 9.68 -27.68
CA TYR A 9 16.31 9.75 -26.57
C TYR A 9 15.66 11.13 -26.51
N ARG A 10 14.33 11.18 -26.44
CA ARG A 10 13.54 12.41 -26.63
C ARG A 10 14.03 13.57 -25.79
N LEU A 11 14.27 13.37 -24.49
CA LEU A 11 14.65 14.46 -23.58
C LEU A 11 16.07 15.03 -23.86
N VAL A 12 16.98 14.19 -24.39
CA VAL A 12 18.32 14.62 -24.80
C VAL A 12 18.26 15.32 -26.16
N ARG A 13 17.54 14.73 -27.11
CA ARG A 13 17.34 15.29 -28.46
C ARG A 13 16.68 16.67 -28.43
N GLU A 14 15.71 16.87 -27.54
CA GLU A 14 14.98 18.14 -27.37
C GLU A 14 15.72 19.14 -26.46
N GLY A 15 16.89 18.76 -25.92
CA GLY A 15 17.76 19.63 -25.12
C GLY A 15 17.32 19.84 -23.66
N TYR A 16 16.37 19.05 -23.15
CA TYR A 16 15.97 19.12 -21.74
C TYR A 16 16.98 18.48 -20.80
N LEU A 17 17.72 17.47 -21.27
CA LEU A 17 18.75 16.76 -20.51
C LEU A 17 20.06 16.70 -21.28
N THR A 18 21.19 16.73 -20.56
CA THR A 18 22.49 16.36 -21.10
C THR A 18 22.79 14.87 -20.80
N ALA A 19 23.67 14.26 -21.56
CA ALA A 19 24.13 12.90 -21.33
C ALA A 19 24.72 12.72 -19.91
N GLU A 20 25.40 13.73 -19.40
CA GLU A 20 25.98 13.73 -18.03
C GLU A 20 24.91 13.70 -16.94
N ILE A 21 23.81 14.46 -17.12
CA ILE A 21 22.68 14.46 -16.18
C ILE A 21 22.01 13.08 -16.20
N VAL A 22 21.77 12.50 -17.38
CA VAL A 22 21.21 11.16 -17.50
C VAL A 22 22.09 10.12 -16.78
N HIS A 23 23.40 10.16 -17.03
CA HIS A 23 24.35 9.27 -16.36
C HIS A 23 24.31 9.43 -14.84
N THR A 24 24.34 10.67 -14.35
CA THR A 24 24.32 10.96 -12.91
C THR A 24 23.05 10.42 -12.25
N LEU A 25 21.88 10.66 -12.85
CA LEU A 25 20.60 10.17 -12.32
C LEU A 25 20.50 8.64 -12.33
N VAL A 26 20.99 7.98 -13.38
CA VAL A 26 21.02 6.50 -13.45
C VAL A 26 21.93 5.94 -12.35
N GLN A 27 23.08 6.56 -12.09
CA GLN A 27 23.97 6.14 -11.01
C GLN A 27 23.37 6.40 -9.61
N GLN A 28 22.70 7.53 -9.41
CA GLN A 28 21.96 7.82 -8.16
C GLN A 28 20.86 6.78 -7.91
N TYR A 29 20.11 6.43 -8.96
CA TYR A 29 19.10 5.37 -8.85
C TYR A 29 19.73 4.03 -8.44
N TYR A 30 20.82 3.63 -9.09
CA TYR A 30 21.52 2.39 -8.77
C TYR A 30 21.98 2.33 -7.32
N GLN A 31 22.57 3.41 -6.83
CA GLN A 31 23.16 3.47 -5.49
C GLN A 31 22.09 3.48 -4.38
N ASN A 32 20.96 4.15 -4.62
CA ASN A 32 20.01 4.47 -3.56
C ASN A 32 18.69 3.69 -3.64
N TYR A 33 18.19 3.40 -4.83
CA TYR A 33 16.85 2.83 -5.02
C TYR A 33 16.86 1.37 -5.47
N HIS A 34 17.80 1.00 -6.34
CA HIS A 34 17.83 -0.32 -6.99
C HIS A 34 17.82 -1.49 -5.99
N CYS A 35 18.49 -1.34 -4.86
CA CYS A 35 18.57 -2.37 -3.82
C CYS A 35 17.19 -2.79 -3.24
N TYR A 36 16.20 -1.91 -3.26
CA TYR A 36 14.86 -2.18 -2.72
C TYR A 36 13.93 -2.89 -3.72
N LEU A 37 14.15 -2.69 -5.01
CA LEU A 37 13.37 -3.32 -6.09
C LEU A 37 14.24 -3.44 -7.35
N PRO A 38 15.05 -4.51 -7.48
CA PRO A 38 16.06 -4.64 -8.53
C PRO A 38 15.47 -5.09 -9.88
N LEU A 39 14.44 -4.37 -10.38
CA LEU A 39 13.79 -4.64 -11.67
C LEU A 39 14.65 -4.24 -12.86
N VAL A 40 15.48 -3.19 -12.72
CA VAL A 40 16.35 -2.74 -13.81
C VAL A 40 17.50 -3.74 -13.99
N PRO A 41 17.72 -4.29 -15.22
CA PRO A 41 18.85 -5.17 -15.47
C PRO A 41 20.19 -4.54 -15.09
N ARG A 42 21.02 -5.26 -14.33
CA ARG A 42 22.34 -4.78 -13.87
C ARG A 42 23.24 -4.31 -15.01
N SER A 43 23.10 -4.88 -16.20
CA SER A 43 23.86 -4.50 -17.38
C SER A 43 23.70 -3.03 -17.78
N TYR A 44 22.56 -2.40 -17.45
CA TYR A 44 22.28 -0.99 -17.80
C TYR A 44 23.03 0.03 -16.94
N PHE A 45 23.61 -0.38 -15.82
CA PHE A 45 24.41 0.48 -14.96
C PHE A 45 25.89 0.55 -15.36
N GLY A 46 26.30 -0.19 -16.40
CA GLY A 46 27.65 -0.14 -16.98
C GLY A 46 27.93 1.19 -17.69
N LYS A 47 29.22 1.55 -17.82
CA LYS A 47 29.64 2.84 -18.38
C LYS A 47 29.16 3.10 -19.81
N ASP A 48 29.06 2.05 -20.64
CA ASP A 48 28.71 2.12 -22.06
C ASP A 48 27.29 1.63 -22.35
N ALA A 49 26.47 1.36 -21.32
CA ALA A 49 25.18 0.74 -21.47
C ALA A 49 24.02 1.71 -21.71
N LEU A 50 24.22 3.02 -21.50
CA LEU A 50 23.16 4.02 -21.60
C LEU A 50 22.56 4.14 -22.99
N ASP A 51 23.36 3.98 -24.05
CA ASP A 51 22.87 3.99 -25.43
C ASP A 51 21.88 2.84 -25.68
N GLN A 52 22.24 1.62 -25.23
CA GLN A 52 21.37 0.46 -25.32
C GLN A 52 20.12 0.63 -24.46
N PHE A 53 20.27 1.14 -23.24
CA PHE A 53 19.14 1.40 -22.34
C PHE A 53 18.14 2.38 -22.95
N ALA A 54 18.63 3.46 -23.57
CA ALA A 54 17.79 4.47 -24.20
C ALA A 54 17.03 3.97 -25.45
N ILE A 55 17.65 3.04 -26.20
CA ILE A 55 17.06 2.49 -27.42
C ILE A 55 16.03 1.41 -27.08
N SER A 56 16.40 0.45 -26.20
CA SER A 56 15.61 -0.75 -25.96
C SER A 56 14.49 -0.53 -24.94
N ASP A 57 14.76 0.22 -23.87
CA ASP A 57 13.92 0.26 -22.66
C ASP A 57 13.57 1.71 -22.26
N LYS A 58 12.96 2.47 -23.18
CA LYS A 58 12.66 3.91 -22.97
C LYS A 58 11.73 4.20 -21.80
N HIS A 59 10.72 3.34 -21.51
CA HIS A 59 9.80 3.54 -20.39
C HIS A 59 10.55 3.31 -19.08
N LEU A 60 11.34 2.23 -19.01
CA LEU A 60 12.11 1.89 -17.82
C LEU A 60 13.19 2.94 -17.54
N LEU A 61 13.94 3.41 -18.55
CA LEU A 61 14.89 4.51 -18.38
C LEU A 61 14.18 5.78 -17.86
N THR A 62 13.05 6.14 -18.47
CA THR A 62 12.32 7.36 -18.05
C THR A 62 11.80 7.22 -16.62
N ALA A 63 11.33 6.04 -16.19
CA ALA A 63 10.93 5.78 -14.81
C ALA A 63 12.11 5.92 -13.83
N VAL A 64 13.27 5.36 -14.17
CA VAL A 64 14.52 5.51 -13.40
C VAL A 64 14.89 6.98 -13.23
N LEU A 65 14.87 7.75 -14.32
CA LEU A 65 15.17 9.18 -14.29
C LEU A 65 14.13 9.97 -13.49
N THR A 66 12.85 9.61 -13.59
CA THR A 66 11.75 10.26 -12.85
C THR A 66 11.94 10.08 -11.34
N ILE A 67 12.27 8.86 -10.91
CA ILE A 67 12.48 8.54 -9.50
C ILE A 67 13.73 9.26 -8.96
N ALA A 68 14.86 9.14 -9.65
CA ALA A 68 16.12 9.75 -9.21
C ALA A 68 16.08 11.28 -9.22
N SER A 69 15.37 11.90 -10.16
CA SER A 69 15.27 13.36 -10.24
C SER A 69 14.39 13.99 -9.16
N ASN A 70 13.63 13.20 -8.42
CA ASN A 70 12.84 13.70 -7.28
C ASN A 70 13.70 14.37 -6.20
N ASP A 71 14.97 13.99 -6.12
CA ASP A 71 15.95 14.54 -5.16
C ASP A 71 16.61 15.85 -5.65
N LEU A 72 16.38 16.26 -6.89
CA LEU A 72 16.94 17.49 -7.48
C LEU A 72 16.14 18.73 -7.07
N VAL A 73 16.22 19.10 -5.77
CA VAL A 73 15.49 20.25 -5.22
C VAL A 73 15.93 21.58 -5.89
N ASP A 74 17.21 21.70 -6.23
CA ASP A 74 17.79 22.92 -6.83
C ASP A 74 17.45 23.08 -8.32
N GLN A 75 17.02 22.02 -8.99
CA GLN A 75 16.72 21.98 -10.42
C GLN A 75 15.35 21.37 -10.74
N PRO A 76 14.25 21.93 -10.22
CA PRO A 76 12.92 21.35 -10.32
C PRO A 76 12.43 21.23 -11.78
N HIS A 77 12.94 22.06 -12.70
CA HIS A 77 12.60 22.02 -14.12
C HIS A 77 13.03 20.71 -14.80
N ILE A 78 14.14 20.10 -14.34
CA ILE A 78 14.60 18.79 -14.83
C ILE A 78 13.57 17.73 -14.47
N HIS A 79 13.24 17.62 -13.19
CA HIS A 79 12.23 16.67 -12.71
C HIS A 79 10.88 16.86 -13.42
N GLN A 80 10.45 18.12 -13.60
CA GLN A 80 9.19 18.43 -14.27
C GLN A 80 9.17 17.98 -15.74
N SER A 81 10.29 18.17 -16.47
CA SER A 81 10.41 17.74 -17.87
C SER A 81 10.39 16.22 -18.01
N ILE A 82 11.10 15.52 -17.11
CA ILE A 82 11.14 14.06 -17.08
C ILE A 82 9.75 13.50 -16.71
N SER A 83 9.12 14.03 -15.67
CA SER A 83 7.79 13.60 -15.22
C SER A 83 6.72 13.80 -16.29
N ARG A 84 6.79 14.89 -17.06
CA ARG A 84 5.88 15.11 -18.19
C ARG A 84 6.06 14.05 -19.28
N TYR A 85 7.30 13.74 -19.64
CA TYR A 85 7.57 12.70 -20.62
C TYR A 85 7.14 11.32 -20.11
N MET A 86 7.38 11.02 -18.81
CA MET A 86 6.89 9.78 -18.21
C MET A 86 5.36 9.68 -18.28
N HIS A 87 4.65 10.77 -18.02
CA HIS A 87 3.20 10.83 -18.16
C HIS A 87 2.73 10.54 -19.59
N ASP A 88 3.41 11.11 -20.61
CA ASP A 88 3.12 10.82 -22.03
C ASP A 88 3.28 9.33 -22.32
N LEU A 89 4.37 8.69 -21.81
CA LEU A 89 4.64 7.28 -22.00
C LEU A 89 3.58 6.39 -21.32
N VAL A 90 3.24 6.67 -20.05
CA VAL A 90 2.18 5.96 -19.32
C VAL A 90 0.83 6.10 -20.02
N SER A 91 0.51 7.29 -20.52
CA SER A 91 -0.71 7.54 -21.28
C SER A 91 -0.73 6.74 -22.59
N GLY A 92 0.41 6.60 -23.25
CA GLY A 92 0.57 5.76 -24.44
C GLY A 92 0.29 4.28 -24.16
N VAL A 93 0.84 3.75 -23.07
CA VAL A 93 0.56 2.35 -22.62
C VAL A 93 -0.92 2.18 -22.33
N ALA A 94 -1.54 3.14 -21.63
CA ALA A 94 -2.98 3.11 -21.33
C ALA A 94 -3.85 3.19 -22.60
N ALA A 95 -3.37 3.84 -23.66
CA ALA A 95 -4.01 3.93 -24.97
C ALA A 95 -3.75 2.69 -25.87
N GLY A 96 -2.92 1.74 -25.43
CA GLY A 96 -2.60 0.51 -26.15
C GLY A 96 -1.47 0.65 -27.18
N HIS A 97 -0.55 1.62 -26.99
CA HIS A 97 0.66 1.70 -27.79
C HIS A 97 1.56 0.48 -27.54
N ASP A 98 2.30 0.08 -28.58
CA ASP A 98 3.26 -1.04 -28.48
C ASP A 98 4.29 -0.81 -27.38
N CYS A 99 4.46 -1.82 -26.54
CA CYS A 99 5.42 -1.83 -25.45
C CYS A 99 5.87 -3.27 -25.15
N ASP A 100 6.95 -3.42 -24.40
CA ASP A 100 7.46 -4.72 -23.95
C ASP A 100 7.55 -4.77 -22.41
N VAL A 101 8.19 -5.80 -21.89
CA VAL A 101 8.37 -6.05 -20.44
C VAL A 101 8.89 -4.84 -19.69
N GLU A 102 9.70 -4.00 -20.33
CA GLU A 102 10.28 -2.78 -19.75
C GLU A 102 9.21 -1.75 -19.32
N ALA A 103 8.08 -1.70 -20.02
CA ALA A 103 6.96 -0.83 -19.64
C ALA A 103 6.25 -1.36 -18.37
N VAL A 104 6.16 -2.69 -18.22
CA VAL A 104 5.64 -3.32 -17.01
C VAL A 104 6.55 -3.01 -15.82
N GLU A 105 7.86 -3.16 -15.99
CA GLU A 105 8.86 -2.83 -14.97
C GLU A 105 8.81 -1.35 -14.57
N ALA A 106 8.68 -0.45 -15.54
CA ALA A 106 8.51 0.98 -15.31
C ALA A 106 7.29 1.30 -14.44
N LEU A 107 6.13 0.72 -14.78
CA LEU A 107 4.89 0.91 -14.01
C LEU A 107 5.00 0.40 -12.58
N LEU A 108 5.68 -0.73 -12.37
CA LEU A 108 5.93 -1.28 -11.04
C LEU A 108 6.84 -0.39 -10.20
N LEU A 109 7.88 0.20 -10.82
CA LEU A 109 8.73 1.18 -10.14
C LEU A 109 7.95 2.42 -9.73
N LEU A 110 7.14 2.97 -10.63
CA LEU A 110 6.29 4.14 -10.34
C LEU A 110 5.23 3.87 -9.26
N ALA A 111 4.79 2.62 -9.09
CA ALA A 111 3.86 2.24 -8.03
C ALA A 111 4.52 2.29 -6.63
N GLU A 112 5.83 2.06 -6.53
CA GLU A 112 6.57 2.09 -5.27
C GLU A 112 7.19 3.47 -4.96
N TRP A 113 7.53 4.25 -6.00
CA TRP A 113 8.08 5.59 -5.89
C TRP A 113 7.30 6.56 -6.77
N GLU A 114 6.13 6.97 -6.30
CA GLU A 114 5.29 7.88 -7.03
C GLU A 114 5.89 9.30 -7.05
N PRO A 115 6.18 9.85 -8.23
CA PRO A 115 6.73 11.19 -8.34
C PRO A 115 5.66 12.26 -8.05
N PRO A 116 6.00 13.31 -7.30
CA PRO A 116 5.06 14.40 -6.95
C PRO A 116 4.44 15.10 -8.16
N GLY A 117 5.16 15.15 -9.29
CA GLY A 117 4.73 15.84 -10.51
C GLY A 117 3.57 15.18 -11.26
N LEU A 118 3.22 13.94 -10.93
CA LEU A 118 2.10 13.22 -11.54
C LEU A 118 0.76 13.48 -10.83
N ARG A 119 0.74 14.21 -9.72
CA ARG A 119 -0.47 14.54 -8.95
C ARG A 119 -0.86 16.00 -9.10
N ASN A 120 -2.15 16.23 -9.35
CA ASN A 120 -2.72 17.59 -9.42
C ASN A 120 -3.06 18.19 -8.04
N ASN A 121 -3.20 17.37 -6.97
CA ASN A 121 -3.56 17.81 -5.62
C ASN A 121 -2.72 17.08 -4.56
N ILE A 122 -1.65 17.74 -4.11
CA ILE A 122 -0.74 17.24 -3.07
C ILE A 122 -1.28 17.52 -1.64
N GLU A 123 -2.33 18.34 -1.51
CA GLU A 123 -2.76 18.89 -0.22
C GLU A 123 -3.62 17.94 0.63
N VAL A 124 -4.20 16.90 0.03
CA VAL A 124 -5.09 15.97 0.74
C VAL A 124 -4.34 14.68 1.05
N VAL A 125 -3.91 14.54 2.30
CA VAL A 125 -3.25 13.32 2.80
C VAL A 125 -4.26 12.53 3.66
N GLY A 126 -4.28 11.21 3.51
CA GLY A 126 -5.00 10.36 4.44
C GLY A 126 -6.32 9.77 3.96
N ARG A 127 -6.70 9.99 2.69
CA ARG A 127 -7.92 9.40 2.10
C ARG A 127 -7.64 8.20 1.18
N GLY A 128 -6.44 7.62 1.24
CA GLY A 128 -6.02 6.56 0.30
C GLY A 128 -5.70 7.07 -1.10
N GLU A 129 -5.65 8.39 -1.29
CA GLU A 129 -5.28 9.01 -2.56
C GLU A 129 -3.84 8.69 -2.96
N GLU A 130 -2.97 8.49 -1.98
CA GLU A 130 -1.58 8.08 -2.20
C GLU A 130 -1.48 6.72 -2.88
N ASP A 131 -2.36 5.80 -2.53
CA ASP A 131 -2.38 4.45 -3.09
C ASP A 131 -3.15 4.38 -4.42
N ARG A 132 -3.94 5.39 -4.78
CA ARG A 132 -4.78 5.38 -5.97
C ARG A 132 -3.97 5.29 -7.25
N SER A 133 -2.96 6.13 -7.38
CA SER A 133 -2.08 6.14 -8.55
C SER A 133 -1.25 4.85 -8.62
N ALA A 134 -0.67 4.42 -7.51
CA ALA A 134 0.05 3.15 -7.42
C ALA A 134 -0.84 1.96 -7.81
N TRP A 135 -2.09 1.92 -7.34
CA TRP A 135 -3.05 0.88 -7.72
C TRP A 135 -3.39 0.89 -9.20
N MET A 136 -3.52 2.07 -9.82
CA MET A 136 -3.73 2.20 -11.27
C MET A 136 -2.50 1.72 -12.06
N HIS A 137 -1.29 2.09 -11.63
CA HIS A 137 -0.05 1.62 -12.27
C HIS A 137 0.08 0.10 -12.19
N VAL A 138 -0.18 -0.51 -11.03
CA VAL A 138 -0.16 -1.98 -10.87
C VAL A 138 -1.24 -2.62 -11.74
N GLY A 139 -2.43 -2.05 -11.83
CA GLY A 139 -3.50 -2.56 -12.71
C GLY A 139 -3.12 -2.51 -14.20
N MET A 140 -2.43 -1.45 -14.65
CA MET A 140 -1.89 -1.38 -16.01
C MET A 140 -0.76 -2.38 -16.22
N ALA A 141 0.17 -2.49 -15.27
CA ALA A 141 1.28 -3.47 -15.33
C ALA A 141 0.75 -4.90 -15.49
N LEU A 142 -0.27 -5.28 -14.72
CA LEU A 142 -0.92 -6.60 -14.82
C LEU A 142 -1.57 -6.82 -16.19
N ARG A 143 -2.36 -5.86 -16.69
CA ARG A 143 -3.02 -5.99 -18.00
C ARG A 143 -2.01 -6.11 -19.12
N THR A 144 -0.98 -5.26 -19.12
CA THR A 144 0.13 -5.33 -20.08
C THR A 144 0.89 -6.65 -19.95
N GLY A 145 1.17 -7.10 -18.72
CA GLY A 145 1.83 -8.38 -18.47
C GLY A 145 1.04 -9.58 -18.99
N TYR A 146 -0.27 -9.63 -18.82
CA TYR A 146 -1.13 -10.65 -19.43
C TYR A 146 -1.11 -10.59 -20.96
N PHE A 147 -1.19 -9.37 -21.53
CA PHE A 147 -1.12 -9.18 -22.98
C PHE A 147 0.21 -9.70 -23.55
N LEU A 148 1.32 -9.42 -22.88
CA LEU A 148 2.66 -9.90 -23.22
C LEU A 148 2.91 -11.38 -22.84
N SER A 149 1.91 -12.07 -22.29
CA SER A 149 2.02 -13.48 -21.85
C SER A 149 3.10 -13.72 -20.78
N LEU A 150 3.38 -12.75 -19.92
CA LEU A 150 4.37 -12.87 -18.85
C LEU A 150 3.96 -13.95 -17.82
N ASP A 151 2.66 -14.16 -17.64
CA ASP A 151 2.07 -15.17 -16.76
C ASP A 151 2.44 -16.61 -17.16
N ARG A 152 2.85 -16.83 -18.42
CA ARG A 152 3.19 -18.14 -18.95
C ARG A 152 4.66 -18.52 -18.80
N THR A 153 5.52 -17.58 -18.44
CA THR A 153 6.98 -17.80 -18.35
C THR A 153 7.37 -18.77 -17.24
N ALA A 154 6.51 -19.00 -16.24
CA ALA A 154 6.75 -19.97 -15.17
C ALA A 154 6.66 -21.44 -15.64
N PHE A 155 6.11 -21.72 -16.82
CA PHE A 155 5.80 -23.07 -17.29
C PHE A 155 6.64 -23.54 -18.48
N ARG A 156 7.56 -22.73 -18.99
CA ARG A 156 8.37 -23.09 -20.17
C ARG A 156 9.64 -23.86 -19.80
N GLN A 157 9.94 -24.92 -20.59
CA GLN A 157 11.29 -25.48 -20.68
C GLN A 157 12.06 -24.68 -21.73
N GLU A 158 13.20 -24.13 -21.35
CA GLU A 158 13.91 -23.09 -22.08
C GLU A 158 15.16 -23.59 -22.79
N SER A 159 15.44 -23.05 -23.98
CA SER A 159 16.77 -23.02 -24.58
C SER A 159 17.60 -21.87 -23.99
N ASP A 160 18.95 -21.99 -23.97
CA ASP A 160 19.84 -21.14 -23.18
C ASP A 160 19.75 -19.61 -23.45
N GLU A 161 19.43 -19.16 -24.65
CA GLU A 161 19.29 -17.73 -24.96
C GLU A 161 17.88 -17.19 -24.64
N GLU A 162 16.85 -17.96 -24.91
CA GLU A 162 15.47 -17.62 -24.54
C GLU A 162 15.32 -17.62 -23.01
N ALA A 163 16.12 -18.41 -22.30
CA ALA A 163 16.13 -18.51 -20.85
C ALA A 163 16.38 -17.17 -20.14
N LYS A 164 17.28 -16.32 -20.66
CA LYS A 164 17.59 -15.02 -20.06
C LYS A 164 16.44 -14.01 -20.22
N ILE A 165 15.81 -13.99 -21.40
CA ILE A 165 14.68 -13.12 -21.70
C ILE A 165 13.47 -13.56 -20.86
N ASP A 166 13.22 -14.86 -20.78
CA ASP A 166 12.13 -15.42 -20.00
C ASP A 166 12.38 -15.26 -18.49
N ALA A 167 13.62 -15.28 -18.02
CA ALA A 167 13.96 -14.98 -16.64
C ALA A 167 13.62 -13.53 -16.24
N ARG A 168 13.89 -12.53 -17.10
CA ARG A 168 13.48 -11.13 -16.90
C ARG A 168 11.95 -11.01 -16.86
N LYS A 169 11.26 -11.62 -17.83
CA LYS A 169 9.80 -11.63 -17.91
C LYS A 169 9.16 -12.29 -16.69
N ARG A 170 9.73 -13.42 -16.23
CA ARG A 170 9.30 -14.14 -15.03
C ARG A 170 9.45 -13.28 -13.77
N PHE A 171 10.58 -12.58 -13.65
CA PHE A 171 10.82 -11.68 -12.53
C PHE A 171 9.87 -10.49 -12.53
N ALA A 172 9.64 -9.86 -13.69
CA ALA A 172 8.65 -8.79 -13.83
C ALA A 172 7.24 -9.29 -13.45
N TRP A 173 6.84 -10.49 -13.89
CA TRP A 173 5.55 -11.06 -13.54
C TRP A 173 5.42 -11.38 -12.04
N ALA A 174 6.45 -11.94 -11.44
CA ALA A 174 6.47 -12.20 -10.00
C ALA A 174 6.34 -10.89 -9.20
N ASN A 175 6.93 -9.78 -9.68
CA ASN A 175 6.74 -8.47 -9.08
C ASN A 175 5.35 -7.88 -9.33
N CYS A 176 4.71 -8.14 -10.47
CA CYS A 176 3.29 -7.82 -10.67
C CYS A 176 2.42 -8.48 -9.58
N TYR A 177 2.67 -9.77 -9.31
CA TYR A 177 1.98 -10.49 -8.24
C TYR A 177 2.23 -9.87 -6.86
N VAL A 178 3.49 -9.61 -6.51
CA VAL A 178 3.86 -9.00 -5.22
C VAL A 178 3.19 -7.63 -5.05
N SER A 179 3.28 -6.77 -6.06
CA SER A 179 2.73 -5.41 -6.02
C SER A 179 1.21 -5.41 -5.92
N ASP A 180 0.52 -6.29 -6.68
CA ASP A 180 -0.94 -6.45 -6.61
C ASP A 180 -1.39 -6.86 -5.20
N ARG A 181 -0.70 -7.80 -4.58
CA ARG A 181 -1.03 -8.24 -3.22
C ARG A 181 -0.80 -7.13 -2.20
N LEU A 182 0.38 -6.53 -2.21
CA LEU A 182 0.74 -5.53 -1.22
C LEU A 182 -0.11 -4.25 -1.31
N ILE A 183 -0.45 -3.79 -2.53
CA ILE A 183 -1.31 -2.62 -2.68
C ILE A 183 -2.77 -2.94 -2.30
N SER A 184 -3.29 -4.08 -2.73
CA SER A 184 -4.67 -4.49 -2.43
C SER A 184 -4.89 -4.69 -0.93
N VAL A 185 -3.91 -5.25 -0.21
CA VAL A 185 -3.93 -5.36 1.26
C VAL A 185 -4.03 -3.96 1.91
N ARG A 186 -3.26 -2.98 1.43
CA ARG A 186 -3.26 -1.62 1.98
C ARG A 186 -4.60 -0.90 1.79
N ILE A 187 -5.19 -1.02 0.60
CA ILE A 187 -6.45 -0.34 0.27
C ILE A 187 -7.70 -1.16 0.58
N GLY A 188 -7.55 -2.38 1.11
CA GLY A 188 -8.67 -3.27 1.44
C GLY A 188 -9.48 -3.72 0.22
N ARG A 189 -8.81 -4.01 -0.91
CA ARG A 189 -9.45 -4.43 -2.16
C ARG A 189 -9.13 -5.88 -2.52
N ALA A 190 -9.95 -6.46 -3.37
CA ALA A 190 -9.68 -7.77 -3.94
C ALA A 190 -8.47 -7.72 -4.89
N PHE A 191 -7.76 -8.83 -5.01
CA PHE A 191 -6.64 -9.00 -5.92
C PHE A 191 -7.08 -9.13 -7.38
N TRP A 192 -6.26 -8.58 -8.27
CA TRP A 192 -6.51 -8.65 -9.72
C TRP A 192 -5.83 -9.85 -10.36
N SER A 193 -4.60 -10.17 -9.94
CA SER A 193 -3.88 -11.32 -10.45
C SER A 193 -4.43 -12.61 -9.86
N ARG A 194 -4.53 -13.65 -10.69
CA ARG A 194 -4.78 -15.00 -10.18
C ARG A 194 -3.55 -15.45 -9.41
N GLY A 195 -3.75 -15.78 -8.17
CA GLY A 195 -2.65 -16.31 -7.37
C GLY A 195 -2.98 -17.69 -6.92
N PRO A 196 -2.17 -18.35 -6.10
CA PRO A 196 -0.72 -18.44 -6.12
C PRO A 196 -0.19 -19.56 -7.02
N GLY A 197 -1.05 -20.24 -7.82
CA GLY A 197 -0.68 -21.42 -8.59
C GLY A 197 0.66 -21.35 -9.31
N PRO A 198 0.90 -20.35 -10.19
CA PRO A 198 2.18 -20.22 -10.87
C PRO A 198 3.34 -19.83 -9.97
N MET A 199 3.07 -19.14 -8.83
CA MET A 199 4.11 -18.64 -7.93
C MET A 199 4.56 -19.65 -6.88
N THR A 200 3.74 -20.65 -6.55
CA THR A 200 4.06 -21.64 -5.51
C THR A 200 5.21 -22.58 -5.84
N GLY A 201 5.53 -22.72 -7.13
CA GLY A 201 6.65 -23.55 -7.59
C GLY A 201 7.94 -22.78 -7.81
N LEU A 202 7.92 -21.43 -7.74
CA LEU A 202 9.11 -20.63 -7.99
C LEU A 202 10.08 -20.68 -6.79
N SER A 203 11.36 -20.74 -7.12
CA SER A 203 12.47 -20.78 -6.17
C SER A 203 13.55 -19.80 -6.59
N THR A 204 14.59 -19.65 -5.77
CA THR A 204 15.74 -18.78 -6.09
C THR A 204 16.41 -19.12 -7.44
N ARG A 205 16.29 -20.37 -7.90
CA ARG A 205 16.85 -20.81 -9.18
C ARG A 205 16.12 -20.23 -10.40
N ASP A 206 14.86 -19.85 -10.21
CA ASP A 206 14.02 -19.27 -11.26
C ASP A 206 14.33 -17.79 -11.52
N PHE A 207 15.20 -17.20 -10.69
CA PHE A 207 15.64 -15.81 -10.79
C PHE A 207 17.17 -15.69 -10.95
N PRO A 208 17.75 -16.23 -12.03
CA PRO A 208 19.21 -16.29 -12.21
C PRO A 208 19.86 -14.91 -12.30
N THR A 209 19.13 -13.89 -12.78
CA THR A 209 19.61 -12.50 -12.87
C THR A 209 19.80 -11.82 -11.51
N LEU A 210 19.19 -12.36 -10.46
CA LEU A 210 19.26 -11.86 -9.09
C LEU A 210 20.30 -12.60 -8.24
N GLN A 211 20.86 -13.70 -8.74
CA GLN A 211 21.88 -14.45 -8.02
C GLN A 211 23.22 -13.68 -8.01
N PRO A 212 24.04 -13.85 -6.96
CA PRO A 212 25.39 -13.28 -6.91
C PRO A 212 26.22 -13.73 -8.13
N GLN A 213 26.88 -12.79 -8.77
CA GLN A 213 27.80 -13.08 -9.89
C GLN A 213 29.27 -13.12 -9.44
N PHE A 214 29.57 -12.44 -8.34
CA PHE A 214 30.89 -12.33 -7.75
C PHE A 214 30.83 -12.54 -6.23
N ASP A 215 31.95 -12.92 -5.64
CA ASP A 215 32.07 -13.01 -4.19
C ASP A 215 31.85 -11.63 -3.55
N GLY A 216 30.90 -11.56 -2.62
CA GLY A 216 30.50 -10.31 -1.95
C GLY A 216 29.30 -9.61 -2.59
N ASP A 217 28.78 -10.09 -3.70
CA ASP A 217 27.52 -9.60 -4.27
C ASP A 217 26.32 -9.95 -3.37
N GLU A 218 25.34 -9.05 -3.35
CA GLU A 218 24.05 -9.30 -2.70
C GLU A 218 23.28 -10.41 -3.37
N ASP A 219 22.77 -11.38 -2.60
CA ASP A 219 21.91 -12.44 -3.10
C ASP A 219 20.44 -11.96 -3.14
N TYR A 220 20.12 -11.15 -4.15
CA TYR A 220 18.76 -10.65 -4.34
C TYR A 220 17.74 -11.76 -4.63
N ALA A 221 18.18 -12.93 -5.13
CA ALA A 221 17.27 -14.06 -5.36
C ALA A 221 16.72 -14.61 -4.04
N LYS A 222 17.56 -14.73 -3.01
CA LYS A 222 17.11 -15.12 -1.67
C LYS A 222 16.24 -14.03 -1.01
N VAL A 223 16.63 -12.77 -1.13
CA VAL A 223 15.85 -11.63 -0.62
C VAL A 223 14.46 -11.62 -1.26
N PHE A 224 14.39 -11.78 -2.58
CA PHE A 224 13.12 -11.80 -3.30
C PHE A 224 12.28 -13.03 -2.93
N GLN A 225 12.88 -14.20 -2.75
CA GLN A 225 12.15 -15.39 -2.29
C GLN A 225 11.53 -15.16 -0.90
N ALA A 226 12.30 -14.58 0.02
CA ALA A 226 11.79 -14.24 1.35
C ALA A 226 10.61 -13.24 1.27
N GLN A 227 10.69 -12.25 0.38
CA GLN A 227 9.62 -11.30 0.12
C GLN A 227 8.39 -11.97 -0.51
N LEU A 228 8.60 -12.87 -1.47
CA LEU A 228 7.52 -13.61 -2.14
C LEU A 228 6.76 -14.50 -1.15
N ASP A 229 7.47 -15.25 -0.31
CA ASP A 229 6.89 -16.09 0.73
C ASP A 229 6.09 -15.24 1.75
N LEU A 230 6.63 -14.08 2.15
CA LEU A 230 5.94 -13.17 3.06
C LEU A 230 4.68 -12.57 2.40
N THR A 231 4.76 -12.22 1.12
CA THR A 231 3.62 -11.70 0.35
C THR A 231 2.51 -12.74 0.22
N GLN A 232 2.86 -14.02 0.09
CA GLN A 232 1.89 -15.11 0.11
C GLN A 232 1.14 -15.18 1.44
N LEU A 233 1.84 -14.97 2.56
CA LEU A 233 1.20 -14.91 3.87
C LEU A 233 0.29 -13.68 4.00
N PHE A 234 0.69 -12.51 3.50
CA PHE A 234 -0.19 -11.34 3.43
C PHE A 234 -1.46 -11.63 2.64
N SER A 235 -1.31 -12.28 1.48
CA SER A 235 -2.44 -12.68 0.62
C SER A 235 -3.42 -13.58 1.37
N ASN A 236 -2.91 -14.64 2.01
CA ASN A 236 -3.73 -15.60 2.74
C ASN A 236 -4.47 -14.95 3.92
N VAL A 237 -3.79 -14.12 4.70
CA VAL A 237 -4.41 -13.37 5.80
C VAL A 237 -5.51 -12.45 5.28
N HIS A 238 -5.23 -11.71 4.19
CA HIS A 238 -6.21 -10.80 3.60
C HIS A 238 -7.43 -11.54 3.08
N ASP A 239 -7.22 -12.61 2.30
CA ASP A 239 -8.32 -13.37 1.69
C ASP A 239 -9.25 -13.99 2.74
N VAL A 240 -8.67 -14.52 3.82
CA VAL A 240 -9.47 -15.20 4.85
C VAL A 240 -10.13 -14.22 5.81
N LEU A 241 -9.40 -13.18 6.27
CA LEU A 241 -9.90 -12.32 7.33
C LEU A 241 -10.59 -11.04 6.81
N TYR A 242 -10.17 -10.49 5.67
CA TYR A 242 -10.55 -9.14 5.25
C TYR A 242 -11.30 -9.05 3.91
N SER A 243 -11.18 -10.02 3.01
CA SER A 243 -11.68 -9.88 1.63
C SER A 243 -13.20 -9.92 1.50
N GLY A 244 -13.88 -10.58 2.40
CA GLY A 244 -15.34 -10.76 2.37
C GLY A 244 -16.04 -9.91 3.42
N MET A 245 -16.65 -8.78 3.04
CA MET A 245 -17.36 -7.89 3.97
C MET A 245 -18.34 -8.61 4.89
N ARG A 246 -19.22 -9.43 4.29
CA ARG A 246 -20.26 -10.14 5.04
C ARG A 246 -19.67 -11.25 5.90
N SER A 247 -18.74 -12.03 5.35
CA SER A 247 -18.06 -13.11 6.07
C SER A 247 -17.13 -12.58 7.16
N SER A 248 -16.38 -11.52 6.91
CA SER A 248 -15.52 -10.88 7.92
C SER A 248 -16.32 -10.30 9.08
N ASN A 249 -17.42 -9.60 8.83
CA ASN A 249 -18.30 -9.09 9.87
C ASN A 249 -18.95 -10.22 10.68
N GLN A 250 -19.42 -11.26 10.01
CA GLN A 250 -20.00 -12.42 10.68
C GLN A 250 -18.95 -13.13 11.54
N MET A 251 -17.74 -13.32 11.01
CA MET A 251 -16.62 -13.92 11.73
C MET A 251 -16.21 -13.09 12.96
N MET A 252 -16.17 -11.75 12.83
CA MET A 252 -15.90 -10.85 13.97
C MET A 252 -16.96 -10.95 15.06
N LEU A 253 -18.23 -11.01 14.69
CA LEU A 253 -19.34 -11.05 15.66
C LEU A 253 -19.48 -12.42 16.34
N LEU A 254 -19.27 -13.52 15.63
CA LEU A 254 -19.39 -14.89 16.14
C LEU A 254 -18.13 -15.38 16.87
N GLY A 255 -16.96 -14.78 16.60
CA GLY A 255 -15.70 -15.18 17.23
C GLY A 255 -14.96 -16.33 16.55
N ASP A 256 -15.39 -16.75 15.36
CA ASP A 256 -14.84 -17.89 14.61
C ASP A 256 -13.44 -17.63 14.02
N TYR A 257 -12.87 -16.44 14.26
CA TYR A 257 -11.57 -16.03 13.74
C TYR A 257 -10.35 -16.61 14.49
N VAL A 258 -10.53 -17.04 15.73
CA VAL A 258 -9.42 -17.41 16.63
C VAL A 258 -8.51 -18.47 16.01
N LYS A 259 -9.11 -19.52 15.45
CA LYS A 259 -8.37 -20.60 14.79
C LYS A 259 -7.53 -20.06 13.61
N TYR A 260 -8.14 -19.27 12.74
CA TYR A 260 -7.45 -18.72 11.56
C TYR A 260 -6.28 -17.80 11.97
N VAL A 261 -6.49 -16.95 12.97
CA VAL A 261 -5.42 -16.06 13.46
C VAL A 261 -4.28 -16.85 14.08
N ASP A 262 -4.55 -17.92 14.84
CA ASP A 262 -3.49 -18.79 15.39
C ASP A 262 -2.73 -19.55 14.30
N ASP A 263 -3.43 -20.08 13.30
CA ASP A 263 -2.80 -20.75 12.16
C ASP A 263 -1.88 -19.78 11.39
N PHE A 264 -2.34 -18.55 11.13
CA PHE A 264 -1.51 -17.52 10.50
C PHE A 264 -0.32 -17.10 11.34
N ARG A 265 -0.48 -16.94 12.65
CA ARG A 265 0.65 -16.65 13.55
C ARG A 265 1.70 -17.75 13.47
N THR A 266 1.28 -19.00 13.47
CA THR A 266 2.20 -20.13 13.33
C THR A 266 2.94 -20.10 11.97
N ALA A 267 2.24 -19.75 10.89
CA ALA A 267 2.84 -19.64 9.56
C ALA A 267 3.83 -18.46 9.50
N ILE A 268 3.50 -17.32 10.11
CA ILE A 268 4.36 -16.14 10.19
C ILE A 268 5.62 -16.45 11.02
N ASP A 269 5.49 -17.16 12.12
CA ASP A 269 6.63 -17.57 12.95
C ASP A 269 7.55 -18.56 12.21
N ARG A 270 6.99 -19.45 11.38
CA ARG A 270 7.79 -20.32 10.48
C ARG A 270 8.59 -19.51 9.45
N TRP A 271 7.98 -18.48 8.88
CA TRP A 271 8.70 -17.59 7.98
C TRP A 271 9.91 -16.95 8.67
N GLN A 272 9.74 -16.48 9.90
CA GLN A 272 10.84 -15.91 10.70
C GLN A 272 11.94 -16.94 11.01
N MET A 273 11.58 -18.20 11.29
CA MET A 273 12.57 -19.26 11.47
C MET A 273 13.37 -19.54 10.21
N THR A 274 12.73 -19.47 9.05
CA THR A 274 13.37 -19.75 7.75
C THR A 274 14.24 -18.58 7.27
N TRP A 275 13.72 -17.35 7.34
CA TRP A 275 14.32 -16.17 6.72
C TRP A 275 14.91 -15.16 7.69
N GLY A 276 14.64 -15.27 9.00
CA GLY A 276 15.10 -14.30 9.99
C GLY A 276 16.62 -14.14 10.10
N ASN A 277 17.38 -15.17 9.67
CA ASN A 277 18.85 -15.15 9.66
C ASN A 277 19.43 -15.05 8.24
N ILE A 278 18.63 -14.54 7.27
CA ILE A 278 19.10 -14.32 5.90
C ILE A 278 20.35 -13.41 5.90
N GLN A 279 21.35 -13.83 5.16
CA GLN A 279 22.57 -13.03 4.97
C GLN A 279 22.33 -12.06 3.82
N CYS A 280 22.19 -10.80 4.13
CA CYS A 280 22.05 -9.68 3.19
C CYS A 280 22.47 -8.39 3.89
N SER A 281 22.61 -7.31 3.12
CA SER A 281 22.92 -6.00 3.65
C SER A 281 21.90 -5.55 4.70
N GLN A 282 22.37 -4.90 5.76
CA GLN A 282 21.54 -4.53 6.92
C GLN A 282 20.29 -3.72 6.54
N HIS A 283 20.42 -2.78 5.63
CA HIS A 283 19.28 -1.96 5.18
C HIS A 283 18.20 -2.77 4.42
N ILE A 284 18.59 -3.83 3.70
CA ILE A 284 17.65 -4.76 3.03
C ILE A 284 17.00 -5.66 4.08
N LYS A 285 17.79 -6.19 5.01
CA LYS A 285 17.27 -7.04 6.10
C LYS A 285 16.22 -6.30 6.91
N ILE A 286 16.45 -5.04 7.25
CA ILE A 286 15.49 -4.21 7.99
C ILE A 286 14.16 -4.11 7.23
N THR A 287 14.15 -4.02 5.90
CA THR A 287 12.88 -3.97 5.13
C THR A 287 12.07 -5.26 5.24
N LEU A 288 12.74 -6.41 5.25
CA LEU A 288 12.08 -7.71 5.47
C LEU A 288 11.53 -7.81 6.91
N ASP A 289 12.34 -7.45 7.89
CA ASP A 289 11.96 -7.48 9.30
C ASP A 289 10.79 -6.50 9.60
N MET A 290 10.81 -5.30 9.03
CA MET A 290 9.70 -4.34 9.11
C MET A 290 8.43 -4.89 8.46
N SER A 291 8.53 -5.53 7.29
CA SER A 291 7.39 -6.15 6.61
C SER A 291 6.82 -7.31 7.43
N TYR A 292 7.68 -8.11 8.06
CA TYR A 292 7.28 -9.16 8.99
C TYR A 292 6.53 -8.61 10.21
N GLN A 293 7.02 -7.54 10.84
CA GLN A 293 6.32 -6.92 11.98
C GLN A 293 4.98 -6.32 11.55
N TYR A 294 4.91 -5.73 10.36
CA TYR A 294 3.66 -5.21 9.83
C TYR A 294 2.65 -6.33 9.56
N LEU A 295 3.06 -7.48 9.02
CA LEU A 295 2.17 -8.64 8.85
C LEU A 295 1.66 -9.17 10.19
N ARG A 296 2.51 -9.25 11.20
CA ARG A 296 2.09 -9.61 12.56
C ARG A 296 1.05 -8.65 13.13
N LEU A 297 1.28 -7.34 12.95
CA LEU A 297 0.32 -6.31 13.34
C LEU A 297 -0.99 -6.49 12.57
N TYR A 298 -0.94 -6.60 11.25
CA TYR A 298 -2.10 -6.75 10.38
C TYR A 298 -2.96 -7.95 10.77
N THR A 299 -2.34 -9.10 11.00
CA THR A 299 -3.02 -10.33 11.39
C THR A 299 -3.70 -10.21 12.76
N ASN A 300 -2.97 -9.74 13.78
CA ASN A 300 -3.49 -9.67 15.15
C ASN A 300 -4.48 -8.50 15.33
N ALA A 301 -4.36 -7.40 14.56
CA ALA A 301 -5.27 -6.25 14.63
C ALA A 301 -6.71 -6.60 14.22
N PHE A 302 -6.92 -7.67 13.45
CA PHE A 302 -8.25 -8.18 13.16
C PHE A 302 -9.03 -8.50 14.44
N VAL A 303 -8.37 -9.12 15.40
CA VAL A 303 -8.98 -9.46 16.71
C VAL A 303 -9.35 -8.21 17.49
N PHE A 304 -8.48 -7.20 17.49
CA PHE A 304 -8.80 -5.91 18.12
C PHE A 304 -10.03 -5.26 17.51
N GLN A 305 -10.16 -5.29 16.18
CA GLN A 305 -11.36 -4.82 15.48
C GLN A 305 -12.59 -5.64 15.81
N ALA A 306 -12.46 -6.98 15.89
CA ALA A 306 -13.55 -7.85 16.27
C ALA A 306 -14.09 -7.53 17.67
N GLN A 307 -13.21 -7.28 18.63
CA GLN A 307 -13.60 -6.88 19.99
C GLN A 307 -14.30 -5.51 20.00
N ILE A 308 -13.86 -4.55 19.19
CA ILE A 308 -14.54 -3.26 19.04
C ILE A 308 -15.94 -3.49 18.44
N SER A 309 -16.07 -4.28 17.39
CA SER A 309 -17.35 -4.58 16.73
C SER A 309 -18.35 -5.26 17.68
N GLN A 310 -17.87 -6.24 18.43
CA GLN A 310 -18.69 -6.91 19.44
C GLN A 310 -19.11 -5.97 20.56
N ALA A 311 -18.23 -5.08 21.01
CA ALA A 311 -18.55 -4.08 22.02
C ALA A 311 -19.60 -3.09 21.52
N ILE A 312 -19.48 -2.62 20.25
CA ILE A 312 -20.45 -1.74 19.61
C ILE A 312 -21.83 -2.42 19.50
N SER A 313 -21.86 -3.68 19.06
CA SER A 313 -23.13 -4.43 18.92
C SER A 313 -23.86 -4.64 20.26
N LYS A 314 -23.14 -4.74 21.36
CA LYS A 314 -23.68 -4.90 22.72
C LYS A 314 -23.97 -3.59 23.44
N LYS A 315 -23.66 -2.44 22.81
CA LYS A 315 -23.79 -1.12 23.44
C LYS A 315 -25.27 -0.76 23.68
N LYS A 316 -25.59 -0.35 24.92
CA LYS A 316 -26.86 0.28 25.27
C LYS A 316 -26.87 1.76 24.85
N LYS A 317 -28.06 2.31 24.50
CA LYS A 317 -28.21 3.67 23.92
C LYS A 317 -27.70 4.81 24.80
N ASP A 318 -27.57 4.61 26.09
CA ASP A 318 -27.40 5.69 27.09
C ASP A 318 -25.95 6.11 27.39
N LYS A 319 -24.94 5.43 26.83
CA LYS A 319 -23.51 5.77 27.11
C LYS A 319 -22.78 6.23 25.85
N PRO A 320 -21.88 7.24 25.97
CA PRO A 320 -20.95 7.60 24.89
C PRO A 320 -20.12 6.38 24.43
N LEU A 321 -19.93 6.21 23.12
CA LEU A 321 -19.22 5.04 22.56
C LEU A 321 -17.81 4.89 23.13
N ARG A 322 -17.08 5.99 23.25
CA ARG A 322 -15.72 6.01 23.76
C ARG A 322 -15.62 5.52 25.20
N GLU A 323 -16.54 5.94 26.06
CA GLU A 323 -16.58 5.50 27.46
C GLU A 323 -16.91 4.03 27.55
N HIS A 324 -17.86 3.55 26.73
CA HIS A 324 -18.20 2.15 26.66
C HIS A 324 -16.99 1.29 26.22
N LEU A 325 -16.27 1.69 25.17
CA LEU A 325 -15.07 1.00 24.71
C LEU A 325 -13.96 1.02 25.77
N ARG A 326 -13.74 2.14 26.46
CA ARG A 326 -12.79 2.21 27.57
C ARG A 326 -13.16 1.24 28.71
N GLN A 327 -14.42 1.12 29.03
CA GLN A 327 -14.88 0.17 30.04
C GLN A 327 -14.62 -1.28 29.60
N VAL A 328 -14.88 -1.61 28.32
CA VAL A 328 -14.60 -2.95 27.76
C VAL A 328 -13.11 -3.25 27.79
N PHE A 329 -12.26 -2.32 27.39
CA PHE A 329 -10.81 -2.51 27.31
C PHE A 329 -10.05 -2.17 28.63
N SER A 330 -10.74 -1.80 29.70
CA SER A 330 -10.10 -1.48 30.99
C SER A 330 -9.38 -2.68 31.63
N ASN A 331 -9.76 -3.89 31.26
CA ASN A 331 -9.11 -5.13 31.73
C ASN A 331 -8.86 -6.09 30.56
N VAL A 332 -7.99 -5.69 29.64
CA VAL A 332 -7.61 -6.54 28.49
C VAL A 332 -7.09 -7.89 28.94
N GLY A 333 -6.34 -7.95 30.07
CA GLY A 333 -5.76 -9.20 30.56
C GLY A 333 -6.79 -10.28 30.91
N ALA A 334 -8.04 -9.91 31.20
CA ALA A 334 -9.14 -10.84 31.47
C ALA A 334 -9.88 -11.28 30.19
N MET A 335 -9.57 -10.68 29.05
CA MET A 335 -10.22 -11.04 27.78
C MET A 335 -9.65 -12.34 27.23
N PRO A 336 -10.48 -13.25 26.67
CA PRO A 336 -10.00 -14.49 26.03
C PRO A 336 -8.96 -14.23 24.94
N ASP A 337 -9.10 -13.12 24.25
CA ASP A 337 -8.29 -12.73 23.08
C ASP A 337 -7.13 -11.77 23.42
N ALA A 338 -6.85 -11.56 24.71
CA ALA A 338 -5.81 -10.65 25.19
C ALA A 338 -4.45 -10.85 24.50
N ARG A 339 -4.07 -12.10 24.25
CA ARG A 339 -2.81 -12.47 23.58
C ARG A 339 -2.64 -11.83 22.19
N PHE A 340 -3.73 -11.69 21.42
CA PHE A 340 -3.70 -11.09 20.10
C PHE A 340 -3.62 -9.56 20.19
N ILE A 341 -4.34 -8.97 21.15
CA ILE A 341 -4.30 -7.52 21.38
C ILE A 341 -2.89 -7.11 21.80
N TRP A 342 -2.28 -7.82 22.74
CA TRP A 342 -0.88 -7.58 23.14
C TRP A 342 0.10 -7.88 22.02
N GLY A 343 -0.17 -8.90 21.19
CA GLY A 343 0.59 -9.21 19.99
C GLY A 343 0.59 -8.07 18.97
N SER A 344 -0.55 -7.42 18.77
CA SER A 344 -0.67 -6.23 17.91
C SER A 344 0.12 -5.04 18.45
N VAL A 345 -0.02 -4.74 19.74
CA VAL A 345 0.72 -3.64 20.40
C VAL A 345 2.23 -3.88 20.31
N ALA A 346 2.68 -5.12 20.59
CA ALA A 346 4.08 -5.47 20.50
C ALA A 346 4.63 -5.33 19.08
N ALA A 347 3.90 -5.83 18.07
CA ALA A 347 4.32 -5.74 16.67
C ALA A 347 4.40 -4.28 16.19
N ALA A 348 3.41 -3.44 16.52
CA ALA A 348 3.43 -2.02 16.18
C ALA A 348 4.60 -1.28 16.86
N LYS A 349 4.85 -1.55 18.14
CA LYS A 349 5.99 -0.97 18.87
C LYS A 349 7.33 -1.42 18.27
N GLN A 350 7.47 -2.70 17.93
CA GLN A 350 8.70 -3.22 17.30
C GLN A 350 8.95 -2.59 15.94
N PHE A 351 7.92 -2.50 15.09
CA PHE A 351 8.02 -1.84 13.79
C PHE A 351 8.52 -0.39 13.92
N LEU A 352 7.89 0.39 14.78
CA LEU A 352 8.26 1.81 14.98
C LEU A 352 9.63 1.96 15.66
N ASN A 353 9.99 1.05 16.56
CA ASN A 353 11.32 1.06 17.18
C ASN A 353 12.42 0.78 16.14
N MET A 354 12.20 -0.17 15.22
CA MET A 354 13.14 -0.44 14.11
C MET A 354 13.32 0.81 13.25
N LEU A 355 12.23 1.48 12.88
CA LEU A 355 12.28 2.74 12.13
C LEU A 355 13.09 3.81 12.87
N ALA A 356 12.85 3.97 14.17
CA ALA A 356 13.48 5.04 14.96
C ALA A 356 14.95 4.79 15.29
N THR A 357 15.39 3.50 15.35
CA THR A 357 16.73 3.16 15.90
C THR A 357 17.66 2.47 14.90
N GLN A 358 17.12 1.84 13.85
CA GLN A 358 17.93 1.01 12.95
C GLN A 358 17.94 1.54 11.51
N VAL A 359 17.01 2.41 11.14
CA VAL A 359 16.94 2.98 9.79
C VAL A 359 17.61 4.36 9.78
N ASP A 360 18.67 4.51 8.97
CA ASP A 360 19.25 5.83 8.72
C ASP A 360 18.25 6.67 7.88
N PRO A 361 17.80 7.83 8.38
CA PRO A 361 16.79 8.62 7.68
C PRO A 361 17.26 9.17 6.34
N THR A 362 18.52 9.55 6.24
CA THR A 362 19.07 10.25 5.06
C THR A 362 19.62 9.30 4.01
N ARG A 363 20.19 8.17 4.44
CA ARG A 363 20.82 7.18 3.55
C ARG A 363 19.86 6.08 3.10
N HIS A 364 18.88 5.75 3.93
CA HIS A 364 18.01 4.61 3.67
C HIS A 364 16.54 4.99 3.60
N LEU A 365 15.95 5.58 4.67
CA LEU A 365 14.51 5.84 4.69
C LEU A 365 14.06 6.71 3.50
N ARG A 366 14.82 7.73 3.15
CA ARG A 366 14.55 8.63 2.01
C ARG A 366 14.25 7.88 0.72
N TYR A 367 14.94 6.78 0.50
CA TYR A 367 14.92 5.99 -0.72
C TYR A 367 14.05 4.72 -0.64
N MET A 368 13.54 4.42 0.56
CA MET A 368 12.65 3.27 0.75
C MET A 368 11.32 3.46 0.01
N PRO A 369 10.73 2.37 -0.49
CA PRO A 369 9.40 2.37 -1.08
C PRO A 369 8.33 3.00 -0.18
N LEU A 370 7.35 3.69 -0.79
CA LEU A 370 6.27 4.42 -0.09
C LEU A 370 5.53 3.54 0.92
N ARG A 371 5.41 2.24 0.65
CA ARG A 371 4.73 1.30 1.56
C ARG A 371 5.27 1.34 3.00
N PHE A 372 6.56 1.59 3.21
CA PHE A 372 7.13 1.65 4.57
C PHE A 372 6.70 2.89 5.35
N TYR A 373 6.50 4.01 4.67
CA TYR A 373 5.89 5.20 5.25
C TYR A 373 4.43 4.93 5.66
N LEU A 374 3.67 4.24 4.80
CA LEU A 374 2.27 3.88 5.07
C LEU A 374 2.16 2.88 6.22
N TYR A 375 3.05 1.90 6.29
CA TYR A 375 3.12 0.95 7.43
C TYR A 375 3.45 1.68 8.75
N THR A 376 4.29 2.72 8.70
CA THR A 376 4.57 3.58 9.86
C THR A 376 3.31 4.27 10.35
N ILE A 377 2.53 4.87 9.45
CA ILE A 377 1.27 5.52 9.78
C ILE A 377 0.27 4.53 10.37
N TYR A 378 0.10 3.38 9.72
CA TYR A 378 -0.81 2.35 10.23
C TYR A 378 -0.44 1.91 11.65
N SER A 379 0.85 1.65 11.91
CA SER A 379 1.35 1.24 13.23
C SER A 379 1.11 2.32 14.29
N ALA A 380 1.37 3.58 13.95
CA ALA A 380 1.18 4.71 14.84
C ALA A 380 -0.32 4.98 15.15
N VAL A 381 -1.18 4.89 14.13
CA VAL A 381 -2.64 5.01 14.28
C VAL A 381 -3.21 3.86 15.13
N PHE A 382 -2.72 2.64 14.93
CA PHE A 382 -3.11 1.51 15.76
C PHE A 382 -2.80 1.76 17.24
N LEU A 383 -1.57 2.20 17.56
CA LEU A 383 -1.17 2.53 18.94
C LEU A 383 -1.96 3.71 19.50
N TYR A 384 -2.34 4.69 18.68
CA TYR A 384 -3.20 5.79 19.10
C TYR A 384 -4.59 5.30 19.51
N LYS A 385 -5.18 4.37 18.77
CA LYS A 385 -6.45 3.72 19.13
C LYS A 385 -6.31 2.90 20.42
N ALA A 386 -5.27 2.08 20.53
CA ALA A 386 -4.99 1.30 21.72
C ALA A 386 -4.86 2.20 22.98
N ARG A 387 -4.14 3.32 22.87
CA ARG A 387 -4.07 4.36 23.92
C ARG A 387 -5.43 4.95 24.25
N SER A 388 -6.22 5.30 23.24
CA SER A 388 -7.50 5.98 23.41
C SER A 388 -8.55 5.12 24.09
N PHE A 389 -8.49 3.81 23.89
CA PHE A 389 -9.41 2.85 24.52
C PHE A 389 -8.89 2.30 25.86
N GLY A 390 -7.72 2.74 26.32
CA GLY A 390 -7.19 2.37 27.64
C GLY A 390 -6.52 1.01 27.67
N VAL A 391 -6.09 0.49 26.51
CA VAL A 391 -5.33 -0.78 26.41
C VAL A 391 -3.93 -0.63 27.03
N LEU A 392 -3.32 0.55 26.89
CA LEU A 392 -1.96 0.83 27.35
C LEU A 392 -1.98 1.40 28.79
N SER A 393 -1.10 0.89 29.65
CA SER A 393 -0.83 1.48 30.97
C SER A 393 -0.20 2.87 30.83
N ASP A 394 -0.24 3.69 31.88
CA ASP A 394 0.33 5.04 31.86
C ASP A 394 1.84 5.05 31.56
N GLN A 395 2.56 4.05 32.01
CA GLN A 395 3.98 3.90 31.69
C GLN A 395 4.18 3.58 30.19
N GLU A 396 3.40 2.67 29.64
CA GLU A 396 3.46 2.30 28.23
C GLU A 396 3.01 3.46 27.33
N GLN A 397 2.00 4.24 27.73
CA GLN A 397 1.58 5.44 27.01
C GLN A 397 2.73 6.45 26.87
N ARG A 398 3.47 6.70 27.95
CA ARG A 398 4.64 7.60 27.91
C ARG A 398 5.72 7.07 26.98
N ALA A 399 6.05 5.78 27.09
CA ALA A 399 7.05 5.16 26.20
C ALA A 399 6.64 5.20 24.72
N VAL A 400 5.37 4.93 24.42
CA VAL A 400 4.83 5.03 23.05
C VAL A 400 4.86 6.47 22.55
N CYS A 401 4.50 7.46 23.37
CA CYS A 401 4.59 8.88 22.96
C CYS A 401 6.04 9.24 22.58
N THR A 402 7.03 8.88 23.40
CA THR A 402 8.44 9.12 23.10
C THR A 402 8.86 8.47 21.78
N LEU A 403 8.46 7.21 21.58
CA LEU A 403 8.74 6.48 20.35
C LEU A 403 8.13 7.16 19.11
N ILE A 404 6.88 7.63 19.19
CA ILE A 404 6.23 8.34 18.09
C ILE A 404 6.95 9.66 17.76
N TYR A 405 7.36 10.43 18.77
CA TYR A 405 8.14 11.65 18.51
C TYR A 405 9.47 11.36 17.84
N SER A 406 10.17 10.29 18.24
CA SER A 406 11.37 9.85 17.55
C SER A 406 11.09 9.47 16.08
N CYS A 407 9.97 8.78 15.80
CA CYS A 407 9.56 8.48 14.43
C CYS A 407 9.24 9.74 13.61
N ILE A 408 8.59 10.73 14.22
CA ILE A 408 8.31 12.03 13.56
C ILE A 408 9.61 12.72 13.16
N ASP A 409 10.61 12.72 14.04
CA ASP A 409 11.91 13.33 13.77
C ASP A 409 12.66 12.59 12.65
N VAL A 410 12.63 11.26 12.64
CA VAL A 410 13.22 10.42 11.58
C VAL A 410 12.54 10.68 10.22
N LEU A 411 11.20 10.79 10.18
CA LEU A 411 10.46 11.11 8.96
C LEU A 411 10.81 12.51 8.43
N ARG A 412 11.01 13.49 9.31
CA ARG A 412 11.43 14.86 8.93
C ARG A 412 12.85 14.86 8.35
N GLN A 413 13.79 14.16 8.99
CA GLN A 413 15.17 14.07 8.53
C GLN A 413 15.30 13.34 7.18
N ALA A 414 14.42 12.39 6.88
CA ALA A 414 14.38 11.71 5.59
C ALA A 414 13.94 12.66 4.45
N SER A 415 13.29 13.77 4.76
CA SER A 415 12.61 14.63 3.79
C SER A 415 13.51 15.74 3.28
N LEU A 416 13.51 15.95 1.95
CA LEU A 416 14.22 17.05 1.28
C LEU A 416 13.34 18.28 1.08
N SER A 417 12.02 18.11 1.08
CA SER A 417 11.08 19.20 0.83
C SER A 417 9.79 19.03 1.66
N PRO A 418 8.99 20.10 1.83
CA PRO A 418 7.69 19.99 2.49
C PRO A 418 6.71 19.04 1.79
N HIS A 419 6.89 18.81 0.50
CA HIS A 419 6.05 17.94 -0.32
C HIS A 419 6.47 16.47 -0.28
N HIS A 420 7.65 16.17 0.27
CA HIS A 420 8.11 14.80 0.44
C HIS A 420 7.18 14.01 1.37
N ALA A 421 6.97 12.72 1.09
CA ALA A 421 6.10 11.85 1.86
C ALA A 421 6.40 11.89 3.37
N GLY A 422 7.69 11.86 3.74
CA GLY A 422 8.12 11.93 5.13
C GLY A 422 7.65 13.21 5.85
N SER A 423 7.78 14.40 5.23
CA SER A 423 7.30 15.66 5.83
C SER A 423 5.79 15.66 6.04
N ARG A 424 5.05 15.19 5.04
CA ARG A 424 3.58 15.11 5.11
C ARG A 424 3.12 14.17 6.23
N TYR A 425 3.69 12.99 6.31
CA TYR A 425 3.33 12.00 7.33
C TYR A 425 3.82 12.38 8.73
N ALA A 426 4.99 13.03 8.85
CA ALA A 426 5.44 13.59 10.12
C ALA A 426 4.42 14.61 10.66
N ARG A 427 3.94 15.53 9.82
CA ARG A 427 2.92 16.51 10.20
C ARG A 427 1.60 15.87 10.62
N LEU A 428 1.18 14.81 9.91
CA LEU A 428 -0.04 14.08 10.27
C LEU A 428 0.07 13.41 11.63
N LEU A 429 1.17 12.72 11.89
CA LEU A 429 1.41 12.07 13.19
C LEU A 429 1.48 13.10 14.31
N GLU A 430 2.10 14.24 14.08
CA GLU A 430 2.15 15.35 15.02
C GLU A 430 0.75 15.85 15.36
N LEU A 431 -0.08 16.14 14.35
CA LEU A 431 -1.46 16.57 14.56
C LEU A 431 -2.29 15.52 15.33
N LEU A 432 -2.09 14.24 15.04
CA LEU A 432 -2.81 13.16 15.69
C LEU A 432 -2.39 13.00 17.16
N TRP A 433 -1.09 13.01 17.45
CA TRP A 433 -0.57 12.70 18.77
C TRP A 433 -0.46 13.89 19.71
N MET A 434 -0.40 15.15 19.20
CA MET A 434 -0.43 16.38 19.99
C MET A 434 -1.84 16.76 20.44
N ARG A 435 -2.90 16.21 19.86
CA ARG A 435 -4.27 16.47 20.36
C ARG A 435 -4.36 15.94 21.80
N PRO A 436 -4.64 16.82 22.80
CA PRO A 436 -4.85 16.35 24.16
C PRO A 436 -6.04 15.40 24.15
N LEU A 437 -5.88 14.22 24.74
CA LEU A 437 -7.02 13.35 25.03
C LEU A 437 -7.94 14.14 25.96
N LYS A 438 -9.05 14.67 25.44
CA LYS A 438 -10.06 15.35 26.27
C LYS A 438 -10.62 14.34 27.25
N LEU A 439 -10.05 14.29 28.45
CA LEU A 439 -10.56 13.55 29.59
C LEU A 439 -11.72 14.37 30.18
N GLY A 440 -12.96 13.95 29.90
CA GLY A 440 -14.12 14.26 30.73
C GLY A 440 -14.44 15.73 30.94
N GLN A 441 -14.50 16.59 29.92
CA GLN A 441 -15.26 17.83 30.02
C GLN A 441 -16.63 17.61 29.36
N PRO A 442 -17.74 18.00 30.04
CA PRO A 442 -19.05 18.03 29.41
C PRO A 442 -19.06 19.06 28.27
N TYR A 443 -19.60 18.64 27.13
CA TYR A 443 -19.77 19.45 25.94
C TYR A 443 -20.68 20.67 26.30
N HIS A 444 -20.12 21.86 26.29
CA HIS A 444 -20.89 23.09 26.22
C HIS A 444 -20.97 23.49 24.73
N PRO A 445 -22.17 23.53 24.14
CA PRO A 445 -22.31 24.00 22.76
C PRO A 445 -21.87 25.49 22.73
N MET A 446 -20.87 25.74 21.86
CA MET A 446 -20.43 27.11 21.57
C MET A 446 -21.59 27.85 20.93
N GLN A 447 -22.12 28.87 21.63
CA GLN A 447 -23.07 29.82 21.06
C GLN A 447 -22.39 30.55 19.90
N SER A 448 -23.04 30.49 18.74
CA SER A 448 -22.62 31.21 17.54
C SER A 448 -22.57 32.72 17.85
N PRO A 449 -21.51 33.45 17.45
CA PRO A 449 -21.55 34.91 17.51
C PRO A 449 -22.58 35.43 16.50
N ALA A 450 -23.45 36.29 17.00
CA ALA A 450 -24.50 36.96 16.24
C ALA A 450 -23.94 37.69 15.02
N ALA A 451 -24.67 37.56 13.93
CA ALA A 451 -24.46 38.21 12.66
C ALA A 451 -24.28 39.73 12.82
N ARG A 452 -23.18 40.27 12.26
CA ARG A 452 -23.11 41.67 11.82
C ARG A 452 -23.27 41.67 10.31
N SER A 453 -24.36 42.29 9.90
CA SER A 453 -24.66 42.70 8.53
C SER A 453 -23.60 43.66 8.03
N ASP A 454 -22.99 43.38 6.87
CA ASP A 454 -22.85 44.43 5.86
C ASP A 454 -22.66 43.84 4.45
N SER A 455 -23.30 44.51 3.56
CA SER A 455 -23.68 44.29 2.20
C SER A 455 -22.52 44.32 1.21
N GLN A 456 -22.73 43.55 0.14
CA GLN A 456 -22.50 43.82 -1.30
C GLN A 456 -21.48 42.98 -2.05
N LEU A 457 -22.05 42.39 -3.07
CA LEU A 457 -21.68 42.15 -4.48
C LEU A 457 -21.32 40.72 -4.90
N SER A 458 -22.39 40.14 -5.46
CA SER A 458 -22.49 39.42 -6.78
C SER A 458 -21.38 38.44 -7.22
N SER A 459 -21.67 37.16 -7.39
CA SER A 459 -22.21 36.53 -8.59
C SER A 459 -22.10 34.99 -8.53
N THR A 460 -23.24 34.37 -8.77
CA THR A 460 -23.52 33.10 -9.46
C THR A 460 -22.72 31.84 -9.13
N GLY A 461 -23.41 30.95 -8.45
CA GLY A 461 -23.10 29.54 -8.29
C GLY A 461 -24.06 28.91 -7.28
N SER A 462 -25.33 28.68 -7.65
CA SER A 462 -26.36 28.13 -6.78
C SER A 462 -26.05 26.66 -6.46
N ILE A 463 -25.55 26.41 -5.25
CA ILE A 463 -25.64 25.09 -4.60
C ILE A 463 -26.88 25.15 -3.69
N ARG A 464 -27.91 24.38 -4.04
CA ARG A 464 -29.07 24.15 -3.18
C ARG A 464 -28.57 23.44 -1.91
N MET A 465 -28.65 24.10 -0.78
CA MET A 465 -28.60 23.47 0.54
C MET A 465 -30.03 23.02 0.87
N ASP A 466 -30.25 21.71 0.96
CA ASP A 466 -31.40 21.17 1.66
C ASP A 466 -31.15 21.21 3.16
N ALA A 467 -32.12 21.75 3.89
CA ALA A 467 -32.10 21.88 5.34
C ALA A 467 -32.15 20.51 6.00
N GLY A 468 -31.02 20.07 6.54
CA GLY A 468 -30.87 18.79 7.23
C GLY A 468 -29.45 18.26 7.08
N GLY A 469 -28.44 19.13 7.27
CA GLY A 469 -27.06 18.86 6.95
C GLY A 469 -26.39 17.75 7.75
N TYR A 470 -26.63 16.52 7.37
CA TYR A 470 -25.74 15.40 7.67
C TYR A 470 -24.89 15.15 6.43
N MET A 471 -23.60 15.44 6.51
CA MET A 471 -22.65 14.97 5.50
C MET A 471 -22.68 13.44 5.49
N GLN A 472 -23.35 12.89 4.48
CA GLN A 472 -23.39 11.47 4.21
C GLN A 472 -22.07 11.10 3.50
N TYR A 473 -21.05 10.71 4.30
CA TYR A 473 -19.85 10.11 3.73
C TYR A 473 -20.22 8.75 3.13
N SER A 474 -19.93 8.59 1.85
CA SER A 474 -20.04 7.29 1.20
C SER A 474 -19.03 6.32 1.84
N PRO A 475 -19.41 5.06 2.13
CA PRO A 475 -18.47 4.07 2.66
C PRO A 475 -17.26 3.77 1.76
N ALA A 476 -17.31 4.21 0.49
CA ALA A 476 -16.22 4.10 -0.47
C ALA A 476 -15.05 5.04 -0.18
N ASP A 477 -15.25 6.07 0.66
CA ASP A 477 -14.26 7.13 0.90
C ASP A 477 -13.44 6.91 2.18
N PHE A 478 -13.69 5.84 2.93
CA PHE A 478 -12.98 5.58 4.18
C PHE A 478 -11.74 4.72 3.97
N SER A 479 -10.57 5.33 4.10
CA SER A 479 -9.28 4.64 4.20
C SER A 479 -8.80 4.58 5.66
N TRP A 480 -8.07 3.52 6.01
CA TRP A 480 -7.32 3.42 7.28
C TRP A 480 -6.38 4.60 7.52
N LEU A 481 -6.00 5.29 6.44
CA LEU A 481 -5.17 6.48 6.43
C LEU A 481 -5.97 7.77 6.59
N ASP A 482 -7.29 7.70 6.66
CA ASP A 482 -8.12 8.85 6.98
C ASP A 482 -7.98 9.22 8.47
N LEU A 483 -6.96 10.01 8.75
CA LEU A 483 -6.61 10.44 10.11
C LEU A 483 -7.60 11.44 10.67
N GLU A 484 -8.34 12.16 9.83
CA GLU A 484 -9.40 13.06 10.26
C GLU A 484 -10.59 12.25 10.79
N ALA A 485 -11.05 11.25 10.04
CA ALA A 485 -12.09 10.34 10.50
C ALA A 485 -11.67 9.53 11.74
N VAL A 486 -10.39 9.10 11.82
CA VAL A 486 -9.85 8.47 13.04
C VAL A 486 -9.83 9.45 14.21
N GLY A 487 -9.43 10.71 13.97
CA GLY A 487 -9.43 11.76 14.97
C GLY A 487 -10.84 12.06 15.51
N ASP A 488 -11.82 12.16 14.64
CA ASP A 488 -13.22 12.42 14.96
C ASP A 488 -13.85 11.25 15.72
N PHE A 489 -13.61 10.00 15.27
CA PHE A 489 -14.02 8.81 15.99
C PHE A 489 -13.45 8.74 17.41
N VAL A 490 -12.19 9.04 17.59
CA VAL A 490 -11.52 9.03 18.89
C VAL A 490 -11.96 10.21 19.75
N SER A 491 -12.31 11.35 19.16
CA SER A 491 -12.78 12.55 19.88
C SER A 491 -14.21 12.42 20.37
N GLY A 492 -14.96 11.41 19.94
CA GLY A 492 -16.33 11.13 20.41
C GLY A 492 -17.41 11.85 19.62
N ASP A 493 -17.10 12.44 18.47
CA ASP A 493 -18.10 12.96 17.57
C ASP A 493 -18.89 11.81 16.93
N PRO A 494 -20.22 11.93 16.73
CA PRO A 494 -21.04 10.84 16.21
C PRO A 494 -20.62 10.49 14.79
N MET A 495 -20.13 9.27 14.61
CA MET A 495 -19.82 8.71 13.29
C MET A 495 -21.09 8.44 12.50
N PRO A 496 -21.18 8.86 11.24
CA PRO A 496 -22.38 8.66 10.41
C PRO A 496 -22.68 7.21 10.07
N ASN A 497 -21.71 6.28 10.11
CA ASN A 497 -21.98 4.84 9.90
C ASN A 497 -20.85 3.97 10.48
N GLN A 498 -21.22 3.07 11.38
CA GLN A 498 -20.30 2.15 12.06
C GLN A 498 -19.56 1.17 11.12
N VAL A 499 -20.09 0.94 9.93
CA VAL A 499 -19.52 0.05 8.91
C VAL A 499 -18.30 0.68 8.22
N ALA A 500 -18.30 1.99 8.06
CA ALA A 500 -17.19 2.72 7.43
C ALA A 500 -15.87 2.65 8.23
N PHE A 501 -15.95 2.47 9.54
CA PHE A 501 -14.79 2.39 10.42
C PHE A 501 -13.90 1.16 10.17
N MET A 502 -14.44 0.13 9.52
CA MET A 502 -13.72 -1.13 9.27
C MET A 502 -13.01 -1.22 7.91
N GLY A 503 -12.99 -0.14 7.13
CA GLY A 503 -12.43 -0.16 5.77
C GLY A 503 -13.25 -1.02 4.80
N MET A 504 -14.51 -1.30 5.14
CA MET A 504 -15.37 -2.17 4.36
C MET A 504 -16.27 -1.31 3.46
N ASN A 505 -16.03 -1.38 2.16
CA ASN A 505 -16.93 -0.83 1.17
C ASN A 505 -18.26 -1.57 1.17
N SER A 506 -19.33 -0.91 1.57
CA SER A 506 -20.67 -1.38 1.25
C SER A 506 -20.90 -1.15 -0.23
N TYR A 507 -20.84 -2.21 -1.03
CA TYR A 507 -21.51 -2.16 -2.33
C TYR A 507 -23.01 -1.93 -2.04
N GLN A 508 -23.51 -0.78 -2.45
CA GLN A 508 -24.95 -0.57 -2.51
C GLN A 508 -25.51 -1.61 -3.45
N ASN A 509 -26.50 -2.36 -2.97
CA ASN A 509 -27.35 -3.24 -3.75
C ASN A 509 -27.88 -2.46 -4.96
N PRO A 510 -27.75 -2.92 -6.21
CA PRO A 510 -28.34 -2.26 -7.38
C PRO A 510 -29.84 -2.57 -7.49
N ALA A 511 -30.60 -2.37 -6.42
CA ALA A 511 -32.03 -2.70 -6.37
C ALA A 511 -32.95 -1.49 -6.55
N HIS A 512 -32.51 -0.41 -7.19
CA HIS A 512 -33.37 0.70 -7.60
C HIS A 512 -33.01 1.24 -8.99
N PHE A 513 -33.03 0.36 -9.99
CA PHE A 513 -33.33 0.74 -11.36
C PHE A 513 -34.26 -0.32 -11.95
N MET A 514 -35.54 -0.20 -11.64
CA MET A 514 -36.61 -0.81 -12.44
C MET A 514 -36.99 0.24 -13.48
N PRO A 515 -36.77 0.02 -14.78
CA PRO A 515 -37.49 0.74 -15.81
C PRO A 515 -38.94 0.23 -15.78
N SER A 516 -39.89 1.16 -15.97
CA SER A 516 -41.32 0.90 -16.12
C SER A 516 -41.61 -0.19 -17.16
N PRO A 517 -42.68 -0.99 -16.97
CA PRO A 517 -43.00 -2.09 -17.84
C PRO A 517 -43.77 -1.61 -19.08
N ASP A 518 -43.01 -1.22 -20.12
CA ASP A 518 -43.57 -1.21 -21.46
C ASP A 518 -42.44 -1.36 -22.49
N THR A 519 -42.64 -2.39 -23.33
CA THR A 519 -41.86 -2.78 -24.52
C THR A 519 -40.58 -3.61 -24.27
N MET A 520 -40.68 -4.91 -24.37
CA MET A 520 -40.17 -5.83 -25.38
C MET A 520 -40.17 -7.27 -24.93
N ASN A 521 -40.95 -8.01 -25.69
CA ASN A 521 -41.11 -9.45 -25.62
C ASN A 521 -39.84 -10.17 -26.13
N TRP A 522 -39.07 -10.82 -25.25
CA TRP A 522 -38.08 -11.83 -25.64
C TRP A 522 -38.32 -13.09 -24.83
N GLN A 523 -38.68 -14.16 -25.52
CA GLN A 523 -38.81 -15.50 -24.99
C GLN A 523 -37.47 -15.98 -24.45
N ALA A 524 -37.36 -16.13 -23.14
CA ALA A 524 -36.24 -16.78 -22.49
C ALA A 524 -36.41 -18.30 -22.58
N GLN A 525 -35.59 -18.95 -23.39
CA GLN A 525 -35.35 -20.38 -23.30
C GLN A 525 -34.59 -20.68 -22.00
N LYS A 526 -35.26 -21.39 -21.10
CA LYS A 526 -34.65 -21.99 -19.91
C LYS A 526 -33.77 -23.15 -20.35
N SER A 527 -32.43 -23.01 -20.32
CA SER A 527 -31.53 -24.15 -20.25
C SER A 527 -31.15 -24.37 -18.78
N VAL A 528 -31.79 -25.35 -18.17
CA VAL A 528 -31.39 -25.91 -16.88
C VAL A 528 -30.21 -26.83 -17.14
N ALA A 529 -29.01 -26.40 -16.76
CA ALA A 529 -27.84 -27.29 -16.75
C ALA A 529 -27.99 -28.24 -15.55
N HIS A 530 -28.28 -29.51 -15.84
CA HIS A 530 -28.14 -30.59 -14.86
C HIS A 530 -26.66 -30.91 -14.67
N PHE A 531 -26.16 -30.67 -13.48
CA PHE A 531 -24.86 -31.21 -13.05
C PHE A 531 -25.05 -32.67 -12.64
N GLN A 532 -24.40 -33.60 -13.33
CA GLN A 532 -24.27 -34.99 -12.91
C GLN A 532 -22.94 -35.17 -12.13
N LEU A 533 -23.06 -35.78 -10.96
CA LEU A 533 -21.94 -36.26 -10.16
C LEU A 533 -21.72 -37.74 -10.48
N ASP A 534 -20.45 -38.18 -10.51
CA ASP A 534 -20.13 -39.59 -10.60
C ASP A 534 -20.39 -40.32 -9.27
N LEU A 535 -20.30 -41.63 -9.28
CA LEU A 535 -20.56 -42.50 -8.12
C LEU A 535 -19.59 -42.26 -6.94
N ASN A 536 -18.55 -41.44 -7.11
CA ASN A 536 -17.56 -41.07 -6.12
C ASN A 536 -17.64 -39.58 -5.71
N GLY A 537 -18.64 -38.82 -6.20
CA GLY A 537 -18.89 -37.43 -5.80
C GLY A 537 -18.04 -36.37 -6.54
N ASN A 538 -17.40 -36.71 -7.68
CA ASN A 538 -16.63 -35.77 -8.48
C ASN A 538 -17.48 -35.12 -9.58
N LEU A 539 -17.28 -33.82 -9.82
CA LEU A 539 -17.88 -33.09 -10.94
C LEU A 539 -17.29 -33.55 -12.27
N LEU A 540 -18.16 -34.03 -13.17
CA LEU A 540 -17.78 -34.24 -14.57
C LEU A 540 -17.89 -32.90 -15.33
N PHE A 541 -16.77 -32.47 -15.93
CA PHE A 541 -16.69 -31.32 -16.83
C PHE A 541 -17.14 -31.69 -18.24
#